data_2cdca521cbc3540f8b5710865bc9d635
#
_entry.id   2cdca521cbc3540f8b5710865bc9d635
#
_cell.length_a   1.000
_cell.length_b   1.000
_cell.length_c   1.000
_cell.angle_alpha   90.00
_cell.angle_beta   90.00
_cell.angle_gamma   90.00
#
_symmetry.space_group_name_H-M   'P 1'
#
loop_
_entity.id
_entity.type
_entity.pdbx_description
1 polymer ?
#
loop_
_entity_poly.entity_id
_entity_poly.type
_entity_poly.pdbx_seq_one_letter_code
_entity_poly.pdbx_strand_id
1 'polypeptide(L)'
;MVVNSDDMTLKDKTILITGAASGLGKAWAQKFNDEGSKVFACDIEEAGLLELEKLGITVSLVDVSSSEEISSFIHAAYDKTGSVDILFNNAGMGFGYRVDDFPDGSFEHHVSVHLFGTIYGMRYALPIMHKQGYGRIINTISRNAESDVEGTSAYAAAKAGIWSATRVAANENSHYDILINMIIPGPSNTSIWGKDMPHLQHPDATYPTARLLACLGSGGPSGKVFWNKKEYRMFNSDNEIQKK
;
A
#
# COMPACT_ATOMS: atom_id res chain seq x y z
N MET A 1 5.76 3.88 22.95
CA MET A 1 4.34 4.00 23.35
C MET A 1 3.56 2.97 22.56
N VAL A 2 2.82 2.08 23.23
CA VAL A 2 1.87 1.19 22.57
C VAL A 2 0.67 2.06 22.22
N VAL A 3 0.47 2.33 20.93
CA VAL A 3 -0.72 3.06 20.48
C VAL A 3 -1.90 2.12 20.71
N ASN A 4 -2.84 2.51 21.55
CA ASN A 4 -4.10 1.81 21.72
C ASN A 4 -4.93 2.00 20.44
N SER A 5 -4.74 1.08 19.47
CA SER A 5 -5.47 1.06 18.19
C SER A 5 -6.91 0.53 18.34
N ASP A 6 -7.28 0.02 19.49
CA ASP A 6 -8.53 -0.69 19.68
C ASP A 6 -9.75 0.23 19.86
N ASP A 7 -9.53 1.53 20.16
CA ASP A 7 -10.60 2.50 20.39
C ASP A 7 -10.99 3.32 19.15
N MET A 8 -10.22 3.27 18.07
CA MET A 8 -10.56 4.03 16.84
C MET A 8 -11.47 3.21 15.93
N THR A 9 -12.68 3.72 15.72
CA THR A 9 -13.61 3.16 14.73
C THR A 9 -13.23 3.61 13.32
N LEU A 10 -13.27 2.67 12.40
CA LEU A 10 -13.12 2.91 10.95
C LEU A 10 -14.47 3.10 10.26
N LYS A 11 -15.56 3.01 11.03
CA LYS A 11 -16.91 3.23 10.50
C LYS A 11 -17.01 4.61 9.86
N ASP A 12 -17.60 4.65 8.68
CA ASP A 12 -17.81 5.84 7.83
C ASP A 12 -16.52 6.49 7.28
N LYS A 13 -15.33 5.96 7.59
CA LYS A 13 -14.05 6.43 7.01
C LYS A 13 -13.95 6.08 5.52
N THR A 14 -13.50 7.04 4.73
CA THR A 14 -13.23 6.84 3.30
C THR A 14 -11.84 6.25 3.11
N ILE A 15 -11.77 5.00 2.65
CA ILE A 15 -10.55 4.24 2.47
C ILE A 15 -10.35 3.90 1.00
N LEU A 16 -9.21 4.29 0.45
CA LEU A 16 -8.81 4.00 -0.92
C LEU A 16 -7.75 2.91 -0.91
N ILE A 17 -7.89 1.90 -1.78
CA ILE A 17 -6.95 0.77 -1.88
C ILE A 17 -6.64 0.49 -3.35
N THR A 18 -5.37 0.58 -3.72
CA THR A 18 -4.91 0.20 -5.06
C THR A 18 -4.44 -1.25 -5.09
N GLY A 19 -4.54 -1.92 -6.25
CA GLY A 19 -4.19 -3.33 -6.38
C GLY A 19 -5.15 -4.22 -5.60
N ALA A 20 -6.46 -3.96 -5.72
CA ALA A 20 -7.48 -4.57 -4.88
C ALA A 20 -8.24 -5.75 -5.51
N ALA A 21 -7.98 -6.10 -6.76
CA ALA A 21 -8.67 -7.24 -7.39
C ALA A 21 -8.25 -8.59 -6.81
N SER A 22 -7.07 -8.66 -6.16
CA SER A 22 -6.56 -9.92 -5.62
C SER A 22 -5.71 -9.71 -4.35
N GLY A 23 -5.26 -10.80 -3.76
CA GLY A 23 -4.23 -10.83 -2.71
C GLY A 23 -4.52 -9.94 -1.52
N LEU A 24 -3.53 -9.14 -1.14
CA LEU A 24 -3.58 -8.28 0.05
C LEU A 24 -4.64 -7.18 -0.07
N GLY A 25 -4.66 -6.48 -1.21
CA GLY A 25 -5.59 -5.38 -1.44
C GLY A 25 -7.04 -5.83 -1.36
N LYS A 26 -7.37 -6.99 -1.95
CA LYS A 26 -8.70 -7.59 -1.86
C LYS A 26 -9.08 -7.95 -0.43
N ALA A 27 -8.17 -8.62 0.28
CA ALA A 27 -8.39 -8.99 1.67
C ALA A 27 -8.64 -7.76 2.57
N TRP A 28 -7.84 -6.71 2.39
CA TRP A 28 -8.02 -5.47 3.14
C TRP A 28 -9.32 -4.76 2.78
N ALA A 29 -9.65 -4.68 1.48
CA ALA A 29 -10.90 -4.05 1.03
C ALA A 29 -12.12 -4.70 1.67
N GLN A 30 -12.20 -6.03 1.69
CA GLN A 30 -13.27 -6.77 2.33
C GLN A 30 -13.34 -6.50 3.83
N LYS A 31 -12.21 -6.60 4.54
CA LYS A 31 -12.16 -6.40 6.00
C LYS A 31 -12.52 -4.98 6.42
N PHE A 32 -12.04 -3.96 5.71
CA PHE A 32 -12.42 -2.58 6.00
C PHE A 32 -13.90 -2.31 5.70
N ASN A 33 -14.44 -2.92 4.65
CA ASN A 33 -15.87 -2.84 4.35
C ASN A 33 -16.70 -3.51 5.46
N ASP A 34 -16.27 -4.66 5.98
CA ASP A 34 -16.92 -5.36 7.11
C ASP A 34 -16.92 -4.50 8.40
N GLU A 35 -15.90 -3.64 8.59
CA GLU A 35 -15.85 -2.66 9.69
C GLU A 35 -16.69 -1.39 9.45
N GLY A 36 -17.42 -1.32 8.33
CA GLY A 36 -18.33 -0.21 8.02
C GLY A 36 -17.65 1.00 7.37
N SER A 37 -16.44 0.83 6.82
CA SER A 37 -15.77 1.89 6.05
C SER A 37 -16.39 2.04 4.68
N LYS A 38 -16.27 3.25 4.09
CA LYS A 38 -16.59 3.52 2.68
C LYS A 38 -15.36 3.20 1.85
N VAL A 39 -15.29 1.97 1.32
CA VAL A 39 -14.12 1.48 0.59
C VAL A 39 -14.24 1.78 -0.90
N PHE A 40 -13.16 2.37 -1.44
CA PHE A 40 -12.91 2.55 -2.87
C PHE A 40 -11.72 1.68 -3.25
N ALA A 41 -11.93 0.77 -4.18
CA ALA A 41 -10.96 -0.21 -4.60
C ALA A 41 -10.64 -0.05 -6.09
N CYS A 42 -9.37 -0.10 -6.47
CA CYS A 42 -9.00 -0.07 -7.88
C CYS A 42 -7.93 -1.10 -8.24
N ASP A 43 -7.97 -1.52 -9.49
CA ASP A 43 -7.02 -2.47 -10.09
C ASP A 43 -7.11 -2.38 -11.61
N ILE A 44 -6.19 -3.04 -12.32
CA ILE A 44 -6.28 -3.27 -13.77
C ILE A 44 -7.08 -4.55 -14.10
N GLU A 45 -7.36 -5.40 -13.12
CA GLU A 45 -8.00 -6.70 -13.29
C GLU A 45 -9.49 -6.61 -12.89
N GLU A 46 -10.36 -6.64 -13.91
CA GLU A 46 -11.80 -6.40 -13.74
C GLU A 46 -12.51 -7.50 -12.95
N ALA A 47 -12.17 -8.77 -13.18
CA ALA A 47 -12.91 -9.90 -12.60
C ALA A 47 -12.88 -9.87 -11.06
N GLY A 48 -11.72 -9.59 -10.46
CA GLY A 48 -11.60 -9.46 -9.01
C GLY A 48 -12.31 -8.23 -8.45
N LEU A 49 -12.34 -7.13 -9.20
CA LEU A 49 -13.09 -5.92 -8.82
C LEU A 49 -14.60 -6.17 -8.79
N LEU A 50 -15.15 -6.91 -9.77
CA LEU A 50 -16.57 -7.26 -9.80
C LEU A 50 -17.00 -8.11 -8.60
N GLU A 51 -16.10 -8.91 -8.03
CA GLU A 51 -16.37 -9.62 -6.78
C GLU A 51 -16.50 -8.68 -5.58
N LEU A 52 -15.66 -7.64 -5.52
CA LEU A 52 -15.73 -6.61 -4.48
C LEU A 52 -16.99 -5.73 -4.62
N GLU A 53 -17.38 -5.41 -5.84
CA GLU A 53 -18.59 -4.64 -6.12
C GLU A 53 -19.85 -5.33 -5.59
N LYS A 54 -19.95 -6.67 -5.70
CA LYS A 54 -21.04 -7.46 -5.13
C LYS A 54 -21.15 -7.36 -3.60
N LEU A 55 -20.08 -6.96 -2.94
CA LEU A 55 -20.03 -6.69 -1.49
C LEU A 55 -20.37 -5.23 -1.13
N GLY A 56 -20.73 -4.40 -2.11
CA GLY A 56 -21.05 -2.98 -1.92
C GLY A 56 -19.83 -2.06 -1.90
N ILE A 57 -18.65 -2.57 -2.26
CA ILE A 57 -17.42 -1.76 -2.39
C ILE A 57 -17.47 -1.00 -3.70
N THR A 58 -17.09 0.28 -3.69
CA THR A 58 -17.00 1.07 -4.93
C THR A 58 -15.70 0.72 -5.65
N VAL A 59 -15.80 0.28 -6.90
CA VAL A 59 -14.66 -0.19 -7.68
C VAL A 59 -14.38 0.69 -8.90
N SER A 60 -13.13 0.72 -9.35
CA SER A 60 -12.70 1.41 -10.57
C SER A 60 -11.58 0.63 -11.27
N LEU A 61 -11.64 0.55 -12.59
CA LEU A 61 -10.54 0.01 -13.39
C LEU A 61 -9.51 1.11 -13.56
N VAL A 62 -8.29 0.90 -13.06
CA VAL A 62 -7.23 1.93 -12.97
C VAL A 62 -5.86 1.28 -13.12
N ASP A 63 -5.05 1.81 -14.04
CA ASP A 63 -3.62 1.55 -14.08
C ASP A 63 -2.88 2.56 -13.20
N VAL A 64 -2.27 2.08 -12.12
CA VAL A 64 -1.54 2.94 -11.18
C VAL A 64 -0.30 3.60 -11.80
N SER A 65 0.20 3.11 -12.91
CA SER A 65 1.29 3.74 -13.67
C SER A 65 0.83 4.99 -14.43
N SER A 66 -0.48 5.19 -14.57
CA SER A 66 -1.11 6.38 -15.14
C SER A 66 -1.40 7.42 -14.06
N SER A 67 -0.68 8.54 -14.11
CA SER A 67 -0.89 9.67 -13.20
C SER A 67 -2.31 10.22 -13.27
N GLU A 68 -2.90 10.23 -14.47
CA GLU A 68 -4.26 10.76 -14.71
C GLU A 68 -5.33 9.85 -14.14
N GLU A 69 -5.16 8.52 -14.27
CA GLU A 69 -6.13 7.56 -13.74
C GLU A 69 -6.14 7.55 -12.21
N ILE A 70 -4.97 7.60 -11.56
CA ILE A 70 -4.88 7.74 -10.10
C ILE A 70 -5.49 9.06 -9.63
N SER A 71 -5.25 10.16 -10.35
CA SER A 71 -5.88 11.44 -10.05
C SER A 71 -7.42 11.33 -10.09
N SER A 72 -7.94 10.76 -11.16
CA SER A 72 -9.38 10.57 -11.37
C SER A 72 -10.00 9.69 -10.29
N PHE A 73 -9.34 8.59 -9.93
CA PHE A 73 -9.79 7.67 -8.88
C PHE A 73 -9.90 8.35 -7.50
N ILE A 74 -8.86 9.11 -7.11
CA ILE A 74 -8.82 9.79 -5.81
C ILE A 74 -9.88 10.92 -5.76
N HIS A 75 -10.01 11.70 -6.83
CA HIS A 75 -11.00 12.78 -6.89
C HIS A 75 -12.44 12.22 -6.91
N ALA A 76 -12.70 11.13 -7.63
CA ALA A 76 -14.02 10.49 -7.63
C ALA A 76 -14.45 10.02 -6.23
N ALA A 77 -13.50 9.50 -5.43
CA ALA A 77 -13.77 9.13 -4.04
C ALA A 77 -14.08 10.37 -3.17
N TYR A 78 -13.30 11.44 -3.33
CA TYR A 78 -13.52 12.71 -2.63
C TYR A 78 -14.87 13.33 -3.01
N ASP A 79 -15.20 13.40 -4.28
CA ASP A 79 -16.47 13.98 -4.77
C ASP A 79 -17.69 13.22 -4.23
N LYS A 80 -17.55 11.90 -4.06
CA LYS A 80 -18.65 11.05 -3.57
C LYS A 80 -18.83 11.11 -2.05
N THR A 81 -17.76 11.34 -1.29
CA THR A 81 -17.79 11.21 0.18
C THR A 81 -17.44 12.47 0.95
N GLY A 82 -16.80 13.44 0.29
CA GLY A 82 -16.28 14.67 0.90
C GLY A 82 -14.96 14.51 1.63
N SER A 83 -14.36 13.30 1.64
CA SER A 83 -13.07 13.06 2.30
C SER A 83 -12.25 11.96 1.62
N VAL A 84 -10.94 11.96 1.88
CA VAL A 84 -10.02 10.84 1.66
C VAL A 84 -9.28 10.63 2.98
N ASP A 85 -9.79 9.75 3.83
CA ASP A 85 -9.24 9.56 5.18
C ASP A 85 -7.99 8.69 5.16
N ILE A 86 -8.03 7.60 4.39
CA ILE A 86 -6.97 6.59 4.37
C ILE A 86 -6.69 6.17 2.93
N LEU A 87 -5.40 6.11 2.57
CA LEU A 87 -4.94 5.60 1.28
C LEU A 87 -3.94 4.46 1.48
N PHE A 88 -4.22 3.32 0.89
CA PHE A 88 -3.29 2.21 0.73
C PHE A 88 -2.74 2.19 -0.71
N ASN A 89 -1.50 2.61 -0.88
CA ASN A 89 -0.74 2.38 -2.10
C ASN A 89 -0.17 0.95 -2.05
N ASN A 90 -0.97 -0.01 -2.54
CA ASN A 90 -0.67 -1.42 -2.43
C ASN A 90 -0.41 -2.09 -3.78
N ALA A 91 -0.89 -1.52 -4.88
CA ALA A 91 -0.70 -2.10 -6.21
C ALA A 91 0.76 -2.47 -6.49
N GLY A 92 0.93 -3.60 -7.13
CA GLY A 92 2.24 -4.11 -7.46
C GLY A 92 2.17 -5.40 -8.27
N MET A 93 3.27 -5.75 -8.85
CA MET A 93 3.43 -6.93 -9.70
C MET A 93 4.56 -7.82 -9.18
N GLY A 94 4.64 -9.02 -9.71
CA GLY A 94 5.63 -10.02 -9.30
C GLY A 94 7.07 -9.65 -9.64
N PHE A 95 7.96 -10.55 -9.29
CA PHE A 95 9.40 -10.39 -9.49
C PHE A 95 9.76 -10.40 -10.99
N GLY A 96 10.90 -9.78 -11.30
CA GLY A 96 11.34 -9.60 -12.66
C GLY A 96 12.41 -10.62 -13.09
N TYR A 97 13.47 -10.11 -13.66
CA TYR A 97 14.53 -10.84 -14.35
C TYR A 97 15.88 -10.53 -13.71
N ARG A 98 16.89 -11.33 -14.02
CA ARG A 98 18.30 -10.99 -13.71
C ARG A 98 18.69 -9.68 -14.38
N VAL A 99 19.66 -8.98 -13.80
CA VAL A 99 20.13 -7.67 -14.34
C VAL A 99 20.67 -7.79 -15.75
N ASP A 100 21.26 -8.94 -16.09
CA ASP A 100 21.86 -9.23 -17.38
C ASP A 100 20.86 -9.83 -18.39
N ASP A 101 19.58 -10.00 -18.03
CA ASP A 101 18.55 -10.67 -18.84
C ASP A 101 17.19 -9.95 -18.78
N PHE A 102 17.18 -8.63 -18.61
CA PHE A 102 15.94 -7.86 -18.66
C PHE A 102 15.40 -7.77 -20.09
N PRO A 103 14.14 -8.12 -20.35
CA PRO A 103 13.43 -7.65 -21.53
C PRO A 103 13.35 -6.12 -21.55
N ASP A 104 13.50 -5.52 -22.72
CA ASP A 104 13.37 -4.08 -22.89
C ASP A 104 12.06 -3.56 -22.27
N GLY A 105 12.14 -2.48 -21.50
CA GLY A 105 11.00 -1.86 -20.82
C GLY A 105 10.53 -2.56 -19.54
N SER A 106 11.06 -3.74 -19.20
CA SER A 106 10.61 -4.48 -18.00
C SER A 106 10.99 -3.78 -16.69
N PHE A 107 12.20 -3.21 -16.63
CA PHE A 107 12.65 -2.48 -15.45
C PHE A 107 11.81 -1.22 -15.23
N GLU A 108 11.60 -0.45 -16.29
CA GLU A 108 10.79 0.77 -16.28
C GLU A 108 9.36 0.47 -15.87
N HIS A 109 8.80 -0.64 -16.37
CA HIS A 109 7.44 -1.06 -16.00
C HIS A 109 7.32 -1.38 -14.51
N HIS A 110 8.28 -2.09 -13.90
CA HIS A 110 8.31 -2.31 -12.45
C HIS A 110 8.38 -1.00 -11.67
N VAL A 111 9.24 -0.07 -12.09
CA VAL A 111 9.38 1.23 -11.45
C VAL A 111 8.10 2.05 -11.59
N SER A 112 7.45 2.03 -12.77
CA SER A 112 6.23 2.79 -13.02
C SER A 112 5.06 2.29 -12.15
N VAL A 113 4.85 0.98 -12.08
CA VAL A 113 3.76 0.40 -11.28
C VAL A 113 4.02 0.60 -9.78
N HIS A 114 5.19 0.22 -9.28
CA HIS A 114 5.45 0.22 -7.85
C HIS A 114 5.75 1.63 -7.30
N LEU A 115 6.78 2.28 -7.87
CA LEU A 115 7.27 3.55 -7.34
C LEU A 115 6.40 4.72 -7.79
N PHE A 116 6.20 4.89 -9.10
CA PHE A 116 5.42 6.02 -9.58
C PHE A 116 3.96 5.92 -9.15
N GLY A 117 3.34 4.74 -9.18
CA GLY A 117 1.99 4.54 -8.64
C GLY A 117 1.86 5.00 -7.19
N THR A 118 2.84 4.66 -6.34
CA THR A 118 2.88 5.14 -4.94
C THR A 118 3.05 6.66 -4.86
N ILE A 119 3.93 7.25 -5.68
CA ILE A 119 4.14 8.70 -5.73
C ILE A 119 2.88 9.43 -6.20
N TYR A 120 2.21 8.94 -7.23
CA TYR A 120 0.96 9.53 -7.72
C TYR A 120 -0.15 9.46 -6.67
N GLY A 121 -0.28 8.32 -5.97
CA GLY A 121 -1.22 8.21 -4.85
C GLY A 121 -0.98 9.28 -3.79
N MET A 122 0.26 9.45 -3.31
CA MET A 122 0.61 10.51 -2.37
C MET A 122 0.35 11.91 -2.94
N ARG A 123 0.76 12.16 -4.19
CA ARG A 123 0.63 13.46 -4.86
C ARG A 123 -0.81 13.96 -4.88
N TYR A 124 -1.77 13.10 -5.17
CA TYR A 124 -3.16 13.51 -5.32
C TYR A 124 -3.98 13.42 -4.03
N ALA A 125 -3.61 12.55 -3.09
CA ALA A 125 -4.29 12.47 -1.80
C ALA A 125 -3.86 13.59 -0.83
N LEU A 126 -2.58 13.95 -0.79
CA LEU A 126 -2.06 14.95 0.15
C LEU A 126 -2.76 16.31 0.09
N PRO A 127 -3.01 16.93 -1.08
CA PRO A 127 -3.73 18.22 -1.13
C PRO A 127 -5.15 18.15 -0.54
N ILE A 128 -5.82 17.02 -0.67
CA ILE A 128 -7.13 16.78 -0.06
C ILE A 128 -6.98 16.64 1.45
N MET A 129 -6.04 15.80 1.89
CA MET A 129 -5.76 15.58 3.31
C MET A 129 -5.31 16.85 4.03
N HIS A 130 -4.55 17.74 3.36
CA HIS A 130 -4.20 19.06 3.90
C HIS A 130 -5.43 19.93 4.18
N LYS A 131 -6.38 19.96 3.22
CA LYS A 131 -7.62 20.75 3.37
C LYS A 131 -8.51 20.21 4.49
N GLN A 132 -8.56 18.89 4.67
CA GLN A 132 -9.36 18.26 5.73
C GLN A 132 -8.64 18.21 7.09
N GLY A 133 -7.33 18.52 7.14
CA GLY A 133 -6.51 18.51 8.36
C GLY A 133 -6.22 17.11 8.93
N TYR A 134 -6.43 16.05 8.16
CA TYR A 134 -6.29 14.66 8.58
C TYR A 134 -5.95 13.75 7.40
N GLY A 135 -5.13 12.74 7.63
CA GLY A 135 -4.86 11.71 6.64
C GLY A 135 -3.97 10.58 7.14
N ARG A 136 -4.19 9.38 6.59
CA ARG A 136 -3.33 8.22 6.82
C ARG A 136 -2.95 7.61 5.47
N ILE A 137 -1.67 7.58 5.15
CA ILE A 137 -1.16 6.97 3.92
C ILE A 137 -0.29 5.77 4.29
N ILE A 138 -0.59 4.63 3.71
CA ILE A 138 0.12 3.39 3.94
C ILE A 138 0.68 2.87 2.61
N ASN A 139 2.00 2.86 2.48
CA ASN A 139 2.70 2.40 1.29
C ASN A 139 3.21 0.97 1.50
N THR A 140 2.85 0.06 0.60
CA THR A 140 3.30 -1.33 0.67
C THR A 140 4.72 -1.45 0.17
N ILE A 141 5.63 -1.85 1.06
CA ILE A 141 7.03 -2.13 0.75
C ILE A 141 7.37 -3.60 0.98
N SER A 142 8.64 -3.94 0.83
CA SER A 142 9.14 -5.30 1.01
C SER A 142 10.54 -5.29 1.61
N ARG A 143 10.89 -6.34 2.33
CA ARG A 143 12.27 -6.60 2.74
C ARG A 143 13.22 -6.78 1.55
N ASN A 144 12.70 -7.10 0.36
CA ASN A 144 13.53 -7.15 -0.85
C ASN A 144 14.18 -5.81 -1.20
N ALA A 145 13.72 -4.68 -0.62
CA ALA A 145 14.41 -3.40 -0.75
C ALA A 145 15.82 -3.40 -0.13
N GLU A 146 16.10 -4.30 0.82
CA GLU A 146 17.36 -4.40 1.54
C GLU A 146 18.02 -5.79 1.44
N SER A 147 17.44 -6.69 0.64
CA SER A 147 17.95 -8.04 0.43
C SER A 147 18.58 -8.19 -0.95
N ASP A 148 19.40 -9.21 -1.11
CA ASP A 148 20.16 -9.55 -2.30
C ASP A 148 19.55 -10.72 -3.08
N VAL A 149 18.23 -10.81 -3.15
CA VAL A 149 17.52 -11.90 -3.83
C VAL A 149 17.68 -11.77 -5.35
N GLU A 150 18.22 -12.81 -5.96
CA GLU A 150 18.44 -12.89 -7.41
C GLU A 150 17.11 -12.71 -8.19
N GLY A 151 17.16 -11.99 -9.30
CA GLY A 151 16.00 -11.74 -10.16
C GLY A 151 15.04 -10.67 -9.63
N THR A 152 15.38 -9.94 -8.56
CA THR A 152 14.48 -8.95 -7.96
C THR A 152 14.96 -7.50 -8.07
N SER A 153 15.97 -7.20 -8.88
CA SER A 153 16.63 -5.88 -8.87
C SER A 153 15.67 -4.72 -9.18
N ALA A 154 14.79 -4.84 -10.18
CA ALA A 154 13.80 -3.81 -10.49
C ALA A 154 12.79 -3.62 -9.35
N TYR A 155 12.29 -4.73 -8.80
CA TYR A 155 11.39 -4.73 -7.66
C TYR A 155 12.06 -4.13 -6.41
N ALA A 156 13.28 -4.58 -6.10
CA ALA A 156 14.06 -4.09 -4.96
C ALA A 156 14.34 -2.59 -5.07
N ALA A 157 14.78 -2.12 -6.26
CA ALA A 157 15.02 -0.71 -6.53
C ALA A 157 13.74 0.13 -6.32
N ALA A 158 12.60 -0.32 -6.86
CA ALA A 158 11.33 0.36 -6.69
C ALA A 158 10.90 0.41 -5.20
N LYS A 159 11.02 -0.70 -4.46
CA LYS A 159 10.65 -0.76 -3.03
C LYS A 159 11.60 0.07 -2.16
N ALA A 160 12.90 0.13 -2.48
CA ALA A 160 13.85 1.05 -1.83
C ALA A 160 13.51 2.52 -2.13
N GLY A 161 13.11 2.83 -3.37
CA GLY A 161 12.62 4.15 -3.77
C GLY A 161 11.38 4.58 -2.98
N ILE A 162 10.41 3.67 -2.81
CA ILE A 162 9.21 3.92 -1.98
C ILE A 162 9.60 4.22 -0.53
N TRP A 163 10.51 3.44 0.05
CA TRP A 163 11.00 3.68 1.41
C TRP A 163 11.58 5.09 1.58
N SER A 164 12.46 5.49 0.66
CA SER A 164 13.08 6.82 0.70
C SER A 164 12.05 7.92 0.52
N ALA A 165 11.23 7.85 -0.52
CA ALA A 165 10.21 8.85 -0.84
C ALA A 165 9.16 9.00 0.27
N THR A 166 8.74 7.90 0.89
CA THR A 166 7.79 7.92 2.01
C THR A 166 8.33 8.68 3.21
N ARG A 167 9.61 8.51 3.54
CA ARG A 167 10.25 9.21 4.66
C ARG A 167 10.35 10.71 4.40
N VAL A 168 10.66 11.11 3.17
CA VAL A 168 10.67 12.52 2.76
C VAL A 168 9.28 13.10 2.88
N ALA A 169 8.27 12.46 2.28
CA ALA A 169 6.89 12.90 2.35
C ALA A 169 6.37 13.00 3.80
N ALA A 170 6.72 12.05 4.66
CA ALA A 170 6.37 12.10 6.07
C ALA A 170 6.97 13.31 6.81
N ASN A 171 8.22 13.66 6.50
CA ASN A 171 8.88 14.83 7.07
C ASN A 171 8.26 16.15 6.56
N GLU A 172 7.95 16.23 5.27
CA GLU A 172 7.29 17.39 4.64
C GLU A 172 5.91 17.65 5.25
N ASN A 173 5.23 16.60 5.74
CA ASN A 173 3.88 16.65 6.32
C ASN A 173 3.87 16.63 7.85
N SER A 174 5.02 16.80 8.52
CA SER A 174 5.16 16.69 9.98
C SER A 174 4.36 17.73 10.79
N HIS A 175 3.89 18.80 10.15
CA HIS A 175 3.09 19.86 10.75
C HIS A 175 1.58 19.61 10.68
N TYR A 176 1.15 18.53 10.04
CA TYR A 176 -0.25 18.15 9.88
C TYR A 176 -0.56 16.85 10.64
N ASP A 177 -1.82 16.60 10.94
CA ASP A 177 -2.26 15.27 11.37
C ASP A 177 -2.39 14.33 10.15
N ILE A 178 -1.29 14.23 9.38
CA ILE A 178 -1.14 13.34 8.25
C ILE A 178 0.02 12.40 8.52
N LEU A 179 -0.29 11.12 8.73
CA LEU A 179 0.74 10.11 9.02
C LEU A 179 0.96 9.24 7.79
N ILE A 180 2.20 9.21 7.32
CA ILE A 180 2.60 8.47 6.13
C ILE A 180 3.57 7.38 6.54
N ASN A 181 3.13 6.12 6.47
CA ASN A 181 3.91 4.99 6.93
C ASN A 181 4.00 3.89 5.87
N MET A 182 4.76 2.87 6.18
CA MET A 182 4.99 1.73 5.29
C MET A 182 4.62 0.43 5.98
N ILE A 183 4.09 -0.51 5.20
CA ILE A 183 3.79 -1.86 5.65
C ILE A 183 4.66 -2.88 4.90
N ILE A 184 5.28 -3.80 5.64
CA ILE A 184 5.83 -5.04 5.11
C ILE A 184 4.80 -6.14 5.39
N PRO A 185 4.11 -6.67 4.37
CA PRO A 185 3.13 -7.73 4.58
C PRO A 185 3.76 -9.05 5.03
N GLY A 186 5.02 -9.28 4.65
CA GLY A 186 5.65 -10.58 4.71
C GLY A 186 5.22 -11.50 3.55
N PRO A 187 5.83 -12.69 3.43
CA PRO A 187 5.49 -13.65 2.39
C PRO A 187 4.05 -14.13 2.56
N SER A 188 3.18 -13.75 1.62
CA SER A 188 1.75 -14.08 1.63
C SER A 188 1.36 -14.81 0.35
N ASN A 189 0.45 -15.76 0.43
CA ASN A 189 -0.07 -16.47 -0.73
C ASN A 189 -0.95 -15.54 -1.57
N THR A 190 -0.38 -14.97 -2.60
CA THR A 190 -1.03 -14.00 -3.50
C THR A 190 -0.63 -14.28 -4.94
N SER A 191 -1.35 -13.69 -5.88
CA SER A 191 -1.06 -13.79 -7.33
C SER A 191 0.32 -13.29 -7.74
N ILE A 192 1.00 -12.53 -6.89
CA ILE A 192 2.36 -12.00 -7.13
C ILE A 192 3.39 -13.10 -7.43
N TRP A 193 3.14 -14.31 -6.95
CA TRP A 193 4.02 -15.46 -7.18
C TRP A 193 3.79 -16.16 -8.53
N GLY A 194 2.74 -15.76 -9.29
CA GLY A 194 2.33 -16.44 -10.53
C GLY A 194 1.82 -17.88 -10.34
N LYS A 195 1.73 -18.36 -9.10
CA LYS A 195 1.23 -19.69 -8.73
C LYS A 195 0.72 -19.69 -7.30
N ASP A 196 -0.08 -20.68 -6.97
CA ASP A 196 -0.52 -20.93 -5.58
C ASP A 196 0.65 -21.36 -4.69
N MET A 197 0.76 -20.72 -3.53
CA MET A 197 1.82 -20.92 -2.53
C MET A 197 1.19 -21.23 -1.15
N PRO A 198 0.54 -22.38 -0.99
CA PRO A 198 -0.30 -22.67 0.20
C PRO A 198 0.48 -22.77 1.52
N HIS A 199 1.82 -22.88 1.45
CA HIS A 199 2.68 -22.84 2.64
C HIS A 199 2.95 -21.43 3.16
N LEU A 200 2.60 -20.40 2.40
CA LEU A 200 2.72 -19.01 2.83
C LEU A 200 1.46 -18.60 3.61
N GLN A 201 1.58 -17.51 4.39
CA GLN A 201 0.45 -17.01 5.15
C GLN A 201 -0.70 -16.56 4.24
N HIS A 202 -1.93 -16.71 4.72
CA HIS A 202 -3.09 -16.15 4.04
C HIS A 202 -3.03 -14.59 4.03
N PRO A 203 -3.49 -13.91 2.97
CA PRO A 203 -3.49 -12.44 2.91
C PRO A 203 -4.13 -11.75 4.12
N ASP A 204 -5.19 -12.34 4.70
CA ASP A 204 -5.86 -11.82 5.90
C ASP A 204 -4.93 -11.67 7.12
N ALA A 205 -3.88 -12.47 7.22
CA ALA A 205 -2.92 -12.38 8.32
C ALA A 205 -2.20 -11.03 8.38
N THR A 206 -2.20 -10.27 7.27
CA THR A 206 -1.59 -8.94 7.19
C THR A 206 -2.53 -7.82 7.66
N TYR A 207 -3.84 -8.09 7.70
CA TYR A 207 -4.86 -7.10 8.04
C TYR A 207 -4.64 -6.43 9.41
N PRO A 208 -4.27 -7.14 10.50
CA PRO A 208 -4.03 -6.49 11.79
C PRO A 208 -2.97 -5.39 11.76
N THR A 209 -1.98 -5.49 10.86
CA THR A 209 -0.97 -4.44 10.68
C THR A 209 -1.52 -3.28 9.83
N ALA A 210 -2.26 -3.59 8.76
CA ALA A 210 -2.92 -2.58 7.93
C ALA A 210 -3.93 -1.77 8.77
N ARG A 211 -4.75 -2.43 9.58
CA ARG A 211 -5.69 -1.80 10.49
C ARG A 211 -5.00 -0.90 11.54
N LEU A 212 -3.93 -1.41 12.17
CA LEU A 212 -3.13 -0.61 13.10
C LEU A 212 -2.69 0.72 12.47
N LEU A 213 -2.15 0.69 11.25
CA LEU A 213 -1.66 1.88 10.55
C LEU A 213 -2.81 2.82 10.14
N ALA A 214 -3.95 2.28 9.74
CA ALA A 214 -5.16 3.03 9.44
C ALA A 214 -5.74 3.75 10.68
N CYS A 215 -5.57 3.14 11.86
CA CYS A 215 -6.09 3.62 13.14
C CYS A 215 -5.07 4.43 13.97
N LEU A 216 -3.94 4.84 13.42
CA LEU A 216 -2.98 5.65 14.17
C LEU A 216 -3.60 6.98 14.59
N GLY A 217 -3.55 7.27 15.90
CA GLY A 217 -3.99 8.55 16.45
C GLY A 217 -3.09 9.71 16.05
N SER A 218 -3.60 10.93 16.24
CA SER A 218 -2.83 12.16 16.05
C SER A 218 -1.54 12.14 16.87
N GLY A 219 -0.42 12.62 16.25
CA GLY A 219 0.91 12.55 16.86
C GLY A 219 1.53 11.14 16.86
N GLY A 220 0.90 10.18 16.20
CA GLY A 220 1.45 8.84 16.00
C GLY A 220 2.71 8.82 15.13
N PRO A 221 3.33 7.64 14.97
CA PRO A 221 4.53 7.50 14.15
C PRO A 221 4.24 7.85 12.67
N SER A 222 5.19 8.55 12.04
CA SER A 222 5.20 8.87 10.62
C SER A 222 6.60 8.59 10.04
N GLY A 223 6.67 8.19 8.77
CA GLY A 223 7.92 7.79 8.11
C GLY A 223 8.49 6.45 8.56
N LYS A 224 7.69 5.61 9.23
CA LYS A 224 8.10 4.35 9.82
C LYS A 224 7.64 3.16 8.98
N VAL A 225 8.36 2.05 9.15
CA VAL A 225 8.02 0.76 8.56
C VAL A 225 7.43 -0.13 9.63
N PHE A 226 6.37 -0.86 9.29
CA PHE A 226 5.75 -1.81 10.21
C PHE A 226 5.69 -3.21 9.60
N TRP A 227 6.06 -4.19 10.42
CA TRP A 227 5.92 -5.62 10.13
C TRP A 227 5.31 -6.31 11.36
N ASN A 228 4.25 -7.09 11.17
CA ASN A 228 3.55 -7.78 12.25
C ASN A 228 3.23 -6.85 13.44
N LYS A 229 2.66 -5.68 13.16
CA LYS A 229 2.29 -4.63 14.13
C LYS A 229 3.47 -3.99 14.89
N LYS A 230 4.68 -4.29 14.55
CA LYS A 230 5.89 -3.74 15.19
C LYS A 230 6.65 -2.85 14.21
N GLU A 231 7.27 -1.80 14.73
CA GLU A 231 8.20 -1.00 13.93
C GLU A 231 9.40 -1.87 13.51
N TYR A 232 9.71 -1.83 12.23
CA TYR A 232 10.84 -2.51 11.62
C TYR A 232 11.85 -1.50 11.09
N ARG A 233 13.11 -1.64 11.44
CA ARG A 233 14.18 -0.74 10.99
C ARG A 233 14.82 -1.30 9.74
N MET A 234 14.44 -0.76 8.59
CA MET A 234 15.09 -1.12 7.31
C MET A 234 16.51 -0.55 7.21
N PHE A 235 17.34 -1.23 6.41
CA PHE A 235 18.74 -0.87 6.17
C PHE A 235 19.57 -0.78 7.46
N ASN A 236 19.20 -1.55 8.46
CA ASN A 236 19.93 -1.68 9.70
C ASN A 236 20.90 -2.86 9.61
N SER A 237 22.18 -2.65 9.99
CA SER A 237 23.20 -3.69 10.02
C SER A 237 22.86 -4.88 10.93
N ASP A 238 21.97 -4.67 11.91
CA ASP A 238 21.55 -5.71 12.84
C ASP A 238 20.42 -6.62 12.28
N ASN A 239 19.87 -6.29 11.12
CA ASN A 239 18.91 -7.16 10.45
C ASN A 239 19.65 -8.39 9.91
N GLU A 240 19.36 -9.56 10.44
CA GLU A 240 19.81 -10.82 9.84
C GLU A 240 19.20 -10.93 8.44
N ILE A 241 20.00 -10.68 7.42
CA ILE A 241 19.65 -11.02 6.05
C ILE A 241 19.69 -12.54 6.00
N GLN A 242 18.54 -13.16 6.02
CA GLN A 242 18.48 -14.62 5.85
C GLN A 242 19.03 -14.95 4.45
N LYS A 243 20.30 -15.30 4.41
CA LYS A 243 20.87 -15.98 3.25
C LYS A 243 20.20 -17.36 3.19
N LYS A 244 19.35 -17.54 2.22
CA LYS A 244 18.89 -18.87 1.80
C LYS A 244 19.77 -19.38 0.69
#